data_414103fdc4b2cb29297ae71ae8784beb
#
_entry.id   414103fdc4b2cb29297ae71ae8784beb
#
_cell.length_a   1.000
_cell.length_b   1.000
_cell.length_c   1.000
_cell.angle_alpha   90.00
_cell.angle_beta   90.00
_cell.angle_gamma   90.00
#
_symmetry.space_group_name_H-M   'P 1'
#
loop_
_entity.id
_entity.type
_entity.pdbx_description
1 polymer ?
#
loop_
_entity_poly.entity_id
_entity_poly.type
_entity_poly.pdbx_seq_one_letter_code
_entity_poly.pdbx_strand_id
1 'polypeptide(L)'
;YGLRLSAWDVESDAHVEAWFRGRADPDFRRWNTPMLLDGSLAGARESLRLRAESDAEGKTVSFRVADAESGVTLGLVGLSGIDVSMRRAVVGYWVLPEARGRRVATRALDLAARWTLTDFGIHRLELDHVVGHAASCRVAELCGFAYEGTMRGAAFDEGRHDAFRDAHLHARLATDPAPEGI
;
A
#
# COMPACT_ATOMS: atom_id res chain seq x y z
N TYR A 1 -6.70 8.70 15.27
CA TYR A 1 -6.20 8.71 13.88
C TYR A 1 -7.15 9.38 12.88
N GLY A 2 -8.48 9.44 13.13
CA GLY A 2 -9.47 9.97 12.18
C GLY A 2 -9.59 9.16 10.89
N LEU A 3 -9.06 7.92 10.89
CA LEU A 3 -9.12 6.98 9.78
C LEU A 3 -9.77 5.66 10.22
N ARG A 4 -10.40 4.98 9.28
CA ARG A 4 -10.90 3.62 9.42
C ARG A 4 -10.35 2.75 8.30
N LEU A 5 -9.82 1.59 8.65
CA LEU A 5 -9.45 0.53 7.72
C LEU A 5 -10.62 -0.46 7.63
N SER A 6 -11.08 -0.74 6.43
CA SER A 6 -12.19 -1.66 6.17
C SER A 6 -11.96 -2.46 4.89
N ALA A 7 -12.72 -3.53 4.70
CA ALA A 7 -12.72 -4.26 3.43
C ALA A 7 -13.23 -3.37 2.28
N TRP A 8 -12.80 -3.68 1.08
CA TRP A 8 -13.38 -3.16 -0.14
C TRP A 8 -14.67 -3.93 -0.45
N ASP A 9 -15.64 -3.23 -1.00
CA ASP A 9 -16.89 -3.80 -1.49
C ASP A 9 -16.94 -3.66 -3.02
N VAL A 10 -16.89 -4.79 -3.72
CA VAL A 10 -16.88 -4.84 -5.19
C VAL A 10 -18.21 -4.45 -5.80
N GLU A 11 -19.31 -4.51 -5.03
CA GLU A 11 -20.64 -4.11 -5.46
C GLU A 11 -20.88 -2.61 -5.29
N SER A 12 -20.06 -1.94 -4.51
CA SER A 12 -20.14 -0.48 -4.30
C SER A 12 -19.50 0.29 -5.45
N ASP A 13 -20.30 1.00 -6.24
CA ASP A 13 -19.80 1.86 -7.32
C ASP A 13 -18.82 2.92 -6.79
N ALA A 14 -19.04 3.47 -5.61
CA ALA A 14 -18.15 4.44 -4.98
C ALA A 14 -16.77 3.83 -4.64
N HIS A 15 -16.73 2.57 -4.23
CA HIS A 15 -15.45 1.88 -3.99
C HIS A 15 -14.73 1.55 -5.30
N VAL A 16 -15.46 1.10 -6.32
CA VAL A 16 -14.90 0.82 -7.65
C VAL A 16 -14.34 2.09 -8.28
N GLU A 17 -15.06 3.21 -8.19
CA GLU A 17 -14.58 4.51 -8.69
C GLU A 17 -13.32 4.97 -7.94
N ALA A 18 -13.29 4.88 -6.62
CA ALA A 18 -12.12 5.23 -5.83
C ALA A 18 -10.91 4.34 -6.18
N TRP A 19 -11.13 3.04 -6.36
CA TRP A 19 -10.12 2.09 -6.82
C TRP A 19 -9.57 2.47 -8.20
N PHE A 20 -10.46 2.77 -9.15
CA PHE A 20 -10.09 3.23 -10.49
C PHE A 20 -9.24 4.51 -10.44
N ARG A 21 -9.73 5.53 -9.74
CA ARG A 21 -9.05 6.84 -9.63
C ARG A 21 -7.67 6.72 -8.99
N GLY A 22 -7.55 5.92 -7.93
CA GLY A 22 -6.26 5.72 -7.26
C GLY A 22 -5.22 5.05 -8.17
N ARG A 23 -5.63 4.11 -9.01
CA ARG A 23 -4.74 3.36 -9.92
C ARG A 23 -4.50 4.06 -11.24
N ALA A 24 -5.43 4.88 -11.69
CA ALA A 24 -5.29 5.71 -12.89
C ALA A 24 -4.48 7.00 -12.63
N ASP A 25 -4.26 7.35 -11.36
CA ASP A 25 -3.52 8.55 -10.98
C ASP A 25 -2.10 8.55 -11.57
N PRO A 26 -1.67 9.63 -12.25
CA PRO A 26 -0.33 9.72 -12.85
C PRO A 26 0.82 9.52 -11.87
N ASP A 27 0.70 10.05 -10.63
CA ASP A 27 1.74 9.86 -9.61
C ASP A 27 1.81 8.41 -9.15
N PHE A 28 0.66 7.73 -8.98
CA PHE A 28 0.65 6.31 -8.67
C PHE A 28 1.36 5.50 -9.78
N ARG A 29 1.03 5.75 -11.04
CA ARG A 29 1.62 5.05 -12.19
C ARG A 29 3.12 5.31 -12.35
N ARG A 30 3.56 6.52 -12.03
CA ARG A 30 4.99 6.90 -12.06
C ARG A 30 5.84 6.07 -11.09
N TRP A 31 5.31 5.76 -9.91
CA TRP A 31 6.07 5.15 -8.82
C TRP A 31 5.83 3.65 -8.67
N ASN A 32 4.83 3.10 -9.35
CA ASN A 32 4.54 1.67 -9.31
C ASN A 32 4.94 0.98 -10.62
N THR A 33 5.13 -0.34 -10.54
CA THR A 33 5.40 -1.14 -11.72
C THR A 33 4.29 -0.97 -12.74
N PRO A 34 4.60 -1.00 -14.06
CA PRO A 34 3.58 -0.90 -15.08
C PRO A 34 2.51 -1.95 -14.82
N MET A 35 1.31 -1.49 -14.58
CA MET A 35 0.16 -2.36 -14.42
C MET A 35 -0.66 -2.24 -15.69
N LEU A 36 -1.00 -3.38 -16.29
CA LEU A 36 -1.99 -3.42 -17.34
C LEU A 36 -3.34 -3.09 -16.71
N LEU A 37 -3.73 -1.83 -16.79
CA LEU A 37 -5.04 -1.38 -16.37
C LEU A 37 -5.90 -1.28 -17.62
N ASP A 38 -6.97 -2.04 -17.66
CA ASP A 38 -8.12 -1.65 -18.46
C ASP A 38 -8.59 -0.28 -17.92
N GLY A 39 -8.47 0.75 -18.76
CA GLY A 39 -8.81 2.13 -18.42
C GLY A 39 -10.33 2.37 -18.30
N SER A 40 -11.10 1.37 -17.86
CA SER A 40 -12.55 1.43 -17.69
C SER A 40 -12.96 1.13 -16.24
N LEU A 41 -14.14 1.59 -15.84
CA LEU A 41 -14.73 1.21 -14.55
C LEU A 41 -15.05 -0.29 -14.47
N ALA A 42 -15.36 -0.93 -15.59
CA ALA A 42 -15.57 -2.38 -15.64
C ALA A 42 -14.27 -3.13 -15.34
N GLY A 43 -13.16 -2.73 -15.96
CA GLY A 43 -11.85 -3.29 -15.67
C GLY A 43 -11.38 -3.00 -14.24
N ALA A 44 -11.73 -1.84 -13.69
CA ALA A 44 -11.45 -1.53 -12.28
C ALA A 44 -12.24 -2.44 -11.33
N ARG A 45 -13.52 -2.71 -11.60
CA ARG A 45 -14.35 -3.65 -10.83
C ARG A 45 -13.78 -5.06 -10.89
N GLU A 46 -13.41 -5.53 -12.07
CA GLU A 46 -12.77 -6.85 -12.23
C GLU A 46 -11.43 -6.93 -11.47
N SER A 47 -10.61 -5.90 -11.56
CA SER A 47 -9.35 -5.82 -10.81
C SER A 47 -9.57 -5.84 -9.30
N LEU A 48 -10.61 -5.16 -8.81
CA LEU A 48 -10.98 -5.18 -7.38
C LEU A 48 -11.52 -6.55 -6.96
N ARG A 49 -12.30 -7.22 -7.82
CA ARG A 49 -12.80 -8.59 -7.59
C ARG A 49 -11.65 -9.58 -7.45
N LEU A 50 -10.71 -9.58 -8.39
CA LEU A 50 -9.52 -10.43 -8.33
C LEU A 50 -8.68 -10.17 -7.08
N ARG A 51 -8.63 -8.92 -6.63
CA ARG A 51 -7.94 -8.58 -5.38
C ARG A 51 -8.67 -9.14 -4.17
N ALA A 52 -10.00 -9.03 -4.12
CA ALA A 52 -10.80 -9.59 -3.05
C ALA A 52 -10.69 -11.14 -2.98
N GLU A 53 -10.61 -11.81 -4.13
CA GLU A 53 -10.33 -13.26 -4.18
C GLU A 53 -8.96 -13.60 -3.61
N SER A 54 -7.92 -12.85 -3.99
CA SER A 54 -6.58 -13.00 -3.45
C SER A 54 -6.53 -12.78 -1.92
N ASP A 55 -7.32 -11.82 -1.42
CA ASP A 55 -7.47 -11.58 0.02
C ASP A 55 -8.19 -12.76 0.71
N ALA A 56 -9.24 -13.31 0.11
CA ALA A 56 -9.95 -14.48 0.63
C ALA A 56 -9.08 -15.76 0.66
N GLU A 57 -8.15 -15.88 -0.27
CA GLU A 57 -7.16 -16.97 -0.31
C GLU A 57 -5.99 -16.76 0.66
N GLY A 58 -5.93 -15.63 1.38
CA GLY A 58 -4.83 -15.29 2.30
C GLY A 58 -3.52 -14.92 1.62
N LYS A 59 -3.52 -14.71 0.31
CA LYS A 59 -2.32 -14.31 -0.46
C LYS A 59 -2.00 -12.82 -0.28
N THR A 60 -3.02 -12.02 -0.03
CA THR A 60 -2.93 -10.58 0.19
C THR A 60 -3.89 -10.14 1.29
N VAL A 61 -3.74 -8.90 1.74
CA VAL A 61 -4.72 -8.21 2.59
C VAL A 61 -4.87 -6.80 2.04
N SER A 62 -6.10 -6.36 1.81
CA SER A 62 -6.35 -5.04 1.21
C SER A 62 -7.35 -4.25 2.03
N PHE A 63 -6.86 -3.22 2.70
CA PHE A 63 -7.72 -2.30 3.44
C PHE A 63 -8.02 -1.04 2.61
N ARG A 64 -9.28 -0.73 2.50
CA ARG A 64 -9.76 0.58 2.12
C ARG A 64 -9.51 1.54 3.27
N VAL A 65 -8.75 2.59 3.02
CA VAL A 65 -8.55 3.69 3.96
C VAL A 65 -9.68 4.68 3.78
N ALA A 66 -10.47 4.88 4.81
CA ALA A 66 -11.59 5.83 4.81
C ALA A 66 -11.44 6.86 5.92
N ASP A 67 -11.98 8.04 5.69
CA ASP A 67 -12.23 9.01 6.75
C ASP A 67 -13.21 8.41 7.77
N ALA A 68 -12.88 8.48 9.04
CA ALA A 68 -13.64 7.79 10.08
C ALA A 68 -15.03 8.36 10.31
N GLU A 69 -15.22 9.66 10.02
CA GLU A 69 -16.48 10.38 10.24
C GLU A 69 -17.39 10.29 9.01
N SER A 70 -16.88 10.69 7.85
CA SER A 70 -17.66 10.73 6.60
C SER A 70 -17.75 9.40 5.86
N GLY A 71 -16.84 8.47 6.11
CA GLY A 71 -16.75 7.21 5.38
C GLY A 71 -16.17 7.33 3.97
N VAL A 72 -15.79 8.52 3.54
CA VAL A 72 -15.21 8.77 2.21
C VAL A 72 -13.88 8.02 2.06
N THR A 73 -13.70 7.36 0.92
CA THR A 73 -12.44 6.67 0.60
C THR A 73 -11.32 7.68 0.37
N LEU A 74 -10.19 7.46 1.03
CA LEU A 74 -8.99 8.30 0.95
C LEU A 74 -7.82 7.58 0.26
N GLY A 75 -7.84 6.24 0.22
CA GLY A 75 -6.77 5.44 -0.35
C GLY A 75 -6.85 3.96 0.01
N LEU A 76 -5.72 3.30 -0.09
CA LEU A 76 -5.51 1.89 0.24
C LEU A 76 -4.23 1.75 1.07
N VAL A 77 -4.23 0.80 1.98
CA VAL A 77 -3.03 0.15 2.52
C VAL A 77 -3.25 -1.36 2.49
N GLY A 78 -2.22 -2.13 2.16
CA GLY A 78 -2.39 -3.58 2.06
C GLY A 78 -1.09 -4.35 2.13
N LEU A 79 -1.22 -5.66 2.33
CA LEU A 79 -0.11 -6.61 2.40
C LEU A 79 -0.08 -7.48 1.14
N SER A 80 1.12 -7.86 0.76
CA SER A 80 1.41 -8.84 -0.29
C SER A 80 2.64 -9.65 0.11
N GLY A 81 2.97 -10.69 -0.67
CA GLY A 81 4.12 -11.54 -0.37
C GLY A 81 4.08 -12.13 1.05
N ILE A 82 2.88 -12.46 1.52
CA ILE A 82 2.66 -12.98 2.88
C ILE A 82 3.26 -14.38 2.97
N ASP A 83 4.27 -14.53 3.80
CA ASP A 83 4.90 -15.80 4.15
C ASP A 83 4.72 -16.04 5.66
N VAL A 84 3.69 -16.83 5.99
CA VAL A 84 3.36 -17.13 7.38
C VAL A 84 4.41 -18.03 8.05
N SER A 85 5.15 -18.83 7.27
CA SER A 85 6.19 -19.70 7.80
C SER A 85 7.41 -18.91 8.25
N MET A 86 7.81 -17.90 7.47
CA MET A 86 8.89 -16.97 7.79
C MET A 86 8.39 -15.74 8.57
N ARG A 87 7.07 -15.63 8.77
CA ARG A 87 6.41 -14.51 9.45
C ARG A 87 6.83 -13.14 8.87
N ARG A 88 6.81 -13.05 7.54
CA ARG A 88 7.13 -11.81 6.81
C ARG A 88 6.06 -11.45 5.80
N ALA A 89 5.96 -10.16 5.49
CA ALA A 89 5.08 -9.63 4.46
C ALA A 89 5.65 -8.31 3.91
N VAL A 90 5.14 -7.89 2.77
CA VAL A 90 5.42 -6.57 2.16
C VAL A 90 4.17 -5.70 2.30
N VAL A 91 4.32 -4.47 2.75
CA VAL A 91 3.23 -3.49 2.82
C VAL A 91 3.36 -2.45 1.72
N GLY A 92 2.24 -2.14 1.09
CA GLY A 92 2.13 -1.06 0.10
C GLY A 92 0.91 -0.20 0.35
N TYR A 93 0.90 1.00 -0.18
CA TYR A 93 -0.21 1.94 -0.04
C TYR A 93 -0.28 2.93 -1.21
N TRP A 94 -1.42 3.53 -1.37
CA TRP A 94 -1.61 4.74 -2.18
C TRP A 94 -2.70 5.63 -1.56
N VAL A 95 -2.65 6.92 -1.86
CA VAL A 95 -3.60 7.92 -1.36
C VAL A 95 -4.14 8.70 -2.55
N LEU A 96 -5.46 8.89 -2.60
CA LEU A 96 -6.12 9.70 -3.61
C LEU A 96 -5.57 11.14 -3.61
N PRO A 97 -5.45 11.79 -4.78
CA PRO A 97 -4.83 13.11 -4.90
C PRO A 97 -5.36 14.15 -3.91
N GLU A 98 -6.68 14.22 -3.74
CA GLU A 98 -7.36 15.15 -2.85
C GLU A 98 -7.14 14.88 -1.35
N ALA A 99 -6.64 13.70 -1.00
CA ALA A 99 -6.34 13.31 0.37
C ALA A 99 -4.85 13.44 0.73
N ARG A 100 -4.00 13.82 -0.23
CA ARG A 100 -2.56 14.04 -0.01
C ARG A 100 -2.29 15.26 0.85
N GLY A 101 -1.08 15.35 1.40
CA GLY A 101 -0.67 16.48 2.28
C GLY A 101 -1.30 16.45 3.68
N ARG A 102 -2.20 15.51 3.96
CA ARG A 102 -2.94 15.37 5.22
C ARG A 102 -2.44 14.24 6.12
N ARG A 103 -1.24 13.74 5.90
CA ARG A 103 -0.63 12.58 6.59
C ARG A 103 -1.47 11.29 6.53
N VAL A 104 -2.34 11.13 5.53
CA VAL A 104 -3.19 9.93 5.39
C VAL A 104 -2.34 8.67 5.24
N ALA A 105 -1.32 8.68 4.36
CA ALA A 105 -0.42 7.55 4.16
C ALA A 105 0.29 7.13 5.45
N THR A 106 0.86 8.08 6.20
CA THR A 106 1.56 7.82 7.47
C THR A 106 0.62 7.16 8.50
N ARG A 107 -0.56 7.73 8.70
CA ARG A 107 -1.54 7.19 9.67
C ARG A 107 -2.08 5.83 9.26
N ALA A 108 -2.35 5.63 7.96
CA ALA A 108 -2.82 4.35 7.43
C ALA A 108 -1.75 3.26 7.54
N LEU A 109 -0.50 3.59 7.17
CA LEU A 109 0.63 2.67 7.29
C LEU A 109 0.88 2.28 8.75
N ASP A 110 0.86 3.24 9.69
CA ASP A 110 1.06 2.94 11.11
C ASP A 110 -0.05 2.04 11.67
N LEU A 111 -1.32 2.30 11.34
CA LEU A 111 -2.43 1.44 11.73
C LEU A 111 -2.27 0.00 11.19
N ALA A 112 -1.96 -0.12 9.90
CA ALA A 112 -1.77 -1.43 9.27
C ALA A 112 -0.54 -2.16 9.83
N ALA A 113 0.57 -1.44 10.04
CA ALA A 113 1.80 -2.02 10.57
C ALA A 113 1.61 -2.53 12.02
N ARG A 114 0.94 -1.76 12.86
CA ARG A 114 0.60 -2.21 14.24
C ARG A 114 -0.20 -3.50 14.20
N TRP A 115 -1.31 -3.51 13.49
CA TRP A 115 -2.13 -4.71 13.36
C TRP A 115 -1.34 -5.90 12.80
N THR A 116 -0.54 -5.67 11.76
CA THR A 116 0.24 -6.73 11.11
C THR A 116 1.28 -7.35 12.04
N LEU A 117 1.99 -6.51 12.81
CA LEU A 117 3.08 -6.95 13.69
C LEU A 117 2.58 -7.53 15.02
N THR A 118 1.38 -7.13 15.50
CA THR A 118 0.80 -7.62 16.76
C THR A 118 -0.23 -8.71 16.55
N ASP A 119 -1.38 -8.37 15.94
CA ASP A 119 -2.55 -9.24 15.87
C ASP A 119 -2.44 -10.29 14.76
N PHE A 120 -1.92 -9.91 13.60
CA PHE A 120 -1.72 -10.83 12.47
C PHE A 120 -0.48 -11.72 12.66
N GLY A 121 0.47 -11.30 13.52
CA GLY A 121 1.60 -12.12 13.96
C GLY A 121 2.78 -12.17 13.00
N ILE A 122 2.89 -11.26 12.04
CA ILE A 122 4.07 -11.07 11.20
C ILE A 122 5.22 -10.54 12.07
N HIS A 123 6.41 -11.08 11.88
CA HIS A 123 7.62 -10.60 12.58
C HIS A 123 8.33 -9.49 11.82
N ARG A 124 8.38 -9.61 10.49
CA ARG A 124 9.07 -8.65 9.61
C ARG A 124 8.13 -8.11 8.55
N LEU A 125 7.93 -6.80 8.58
CA LEU A 125 7.14 -6.08 7.59
C LEU A 125 8.07 -5.22 6.73
N GLU A 126 8.11 -5.50 5.44
CA GLU A 126 8.93 -4.80 4.46
C GLU A 126 8.12 -3.74 3.72
N LEU A 127 8.78 -2.66 3.34
CA LEU A 127 8.24 -1.62 2.48
C LEU A 127 9.32 -1.25 1.47
N ASP A 128 9.03 -1.43 0.20
CA ASP A 128 9.91 -0.99 -0.86
C ASP A 128 9.26 0.12 -1.71
N HIS A 129 10.09 0.95 -2.29
CA HIS A 129 9.67 1.98 -3.23
C HIS A 129 10.83 2.37 -4.14
N VAL A 130 10.49 2.82 -5.33
CA VAL A 130 11.48 3.23 -6.34
C VAL A 130 12.36 4.36 -5.80
N VAL A 131 13.66 4.29 -6.11
CA VAL A 131 14.64 5.35 -5.79
C VAL A 131 14.16 6.69 -6.38
N GLY A 132 14.23 7.75 -5.57
CA GLY A 132 13.73 9.08 -5.91
C GLY A 132 12.31 9.36 -5.42
N HIS A 133 11.59 8.37 -4.91
CA HIS A 133 10.27 8.59 -4.28
C HIS A 133 10.41 9.07 -2.83
N ALA A 134 10.91 10.30 -2.65
CA ALA A 134 11.22 10.87 -1.34
C ALA A 134 10.01 10.91 -0.37
N ALA A 135 8.79 11.03 -0.90
CA ALA A 135 7.58 11.03 -0.07
C ALA A 135 7.37 9.66 0.59
N SER A 136 7.60 8.55 -0.14
CA SER A 136 7.47 7.20 0.42
C SER A 136 8.57 6.90 1.44
N CYS A 137 9.81 7.33 1.16
CA CYS A 137 10.93 7.25 2.10
C CYS A 137 10.57 7.90 3.45
N ARG A 138 10.09 9.15 3.40
CA ARG A 138 9.67 9.88 4.61
C ARG A 138 8.51 9.21 5.35
N VAL A 139 7.53 8.65 4.64
CA VAL A 139 6.42 7.92 5.27
C VAL A 139 6.94 6.67 5.98
N ALA A 140 7.83 5.90 5.35
CA ALA A 140 8.46 4.73 5.95
C ALA A 140 9.20 5.09 7.24
N GLU A 141 10.07 6.09 7.19
CA GLU A 141 10.86 6.56 8.35
C GLU A 141 9.97 7.02 9.51
N LEU A 142 8.92 7.82 9.22
CA LEU A 142 7.97 8.27 10.23
C LEU A 142 7.22 7.10 10.91
N CYS A 143 7.00 6.01 10.18
CA CYS A 143 6.33 4.82 10.70
C CYS A 143 7.31 3.79 11.32
N GLY A 144 8.57 4.16 11.54
CA GLY A 144 9.57 3.32 12.20
C GLY A 144 10.13 2.20 11.31
N PHE A 145 10.01 2.33 9.98
CA PHE A 145 10.66 1.41 9.05
C PHE A 145 12.10 1.86 8.80
N ALA A 146 13.06 1.10 9.30
CA ALA A 146 14.48 1.36 9.11
C ALA A 146 14.86 1.14 7.63
N TYR A 147 15.67 2.05 7.07
CA TYR A 147 16.27 1.84 5.76
C TYR A 147 17.33 0.75 5.81
N GLU A 148 17.22 -0.26 4.97
CA GLU A 148 18.14 -1.40 4.95
C GLU A 148 19.04 -1.46 3.70
N GLY A 149 18.69 -0.71 2.66
CA GLY A 149 19.52 -0.67 1.46
C GLY A 149 18.79 -0.38 0.17
N THR A 150 19.54 -0.48 -0.92
CA THR A 150 19.02 -0.32 -2.29
C THR A 150 19.05 -1.67 -3.00
N MET A 151 17.89 -2.08 -3.50
CA MET A 151 17.72 -3.25 -4.36
C MET A 151 17.94 -2.81 -5.81
N ARG A 152 18.96 -3.33 -6.47
CA ARG A 152 19.26 -2.98 -7.85
C ARG A 152 18.28 -3.65 -8.81
N GLY A 153 17.72 -2.86 -9.74
CA GLY A 153 16.84 -3.36 -10.80
C GLY A 153 15.55 -4.01 -10.25
N ALA A 154 15.05 -3.59 -9.11
CA ALA A 154 13.93 -4.22 -8.42
C ALA A 154 12.55 -3.78 -8.91
N ALA A 155 12.46 -2.74 -9.71
CA ALA A 155 11.21 -2.24 -10.26
C ALA A 155 11.36 -1.97 -11.76
N PHE A 156 10.27 -2.10 -12.51
CA PHE A 156 10.26 -1.66 -13.90
C PHE A 156 10.36 -0.14 -13.98
N ASP A 157 10.98 0.37 -15.02
CA ASP A 157 10.92 1.79 -15.34
C ASP A 157 9.53 2.18 -15.82
N GLU A 158 9.15 3.41 -15.60
CA GLU A 158 7.79 3.91 -15.86
C GLU A 158 7.34 3.57 -17.30
N GLY A 159 6.23 2.81 -17.40
CA GLY A 159 5.64 2.42 -18.68
C GLY A 159 6.46 1.42 -19.51
N ARG A 160 7.55 0.87 -18.97
CA ARG A 160 8.46 -0.02 -19.70
C ARG A 160 8.60 -1.37 -18.98
N HIS A 161 8.59 -2.45 -19.77
CA HIS A 161 8.85 -3.81 -19.28
C HIS A 161 10.24 -4.33 -19.65
N ASP A 162 11.04 -3.54 -20.34
CA ASP A 162 12.38 -3.84 -20.82
C ASP A 162 13.48 -3.01 -20.15
N ALA A 163 13.08 -2.13 -19.22
CA ALA A 163 13.99 -1.29 -18.45
C ALA A 163 13.66 -1.37 -16.97
N PHE A 164 14.71 -1.30 -16.15
CA PHE A 164 14.60 -1.48 -14.70
C PHE A 164 15.24 -0.30 -13.98
N ARG A 165 14.72 -0.01 -12.81
CA ARG A 165 15.24 0.97 -11.86
C ARG A 165 15.36 0.39 -10.47
N ASP A 166 16.20 1.01 -9.65
CA ASP A 166 16.46 0.57 -8.30
C ASP A 166 15.32 0.94 -7.35
N ALA A 167 15.18 0.20 -6.27
CA ALA A 167 14.24 0.48 -5.21
C ALA A 167 14.95 0.53 -3.84
N HIS A 168 14.49 1.40 -2.97
CA HIS A 168 14.86 1.39 -1.56
C HIS A 168 14.05 0.33 -0.82
N LEU A 169 14.72 -0.40 0.07
CA LEU A 169 14.10 -1.33 1.02
C LEU A 169 14.13 -0.72 2.40
N HIS A 170 12.97 -0.67 3.02
CA HIS A 170 12.78 -0.36 4.44
C HIS A 170 12.11 -1.55 5.13
N ALA A 171 12.38 -1.76 6.41
CA ALA A 171 11.70 -2.80 7.17
C ALA A 171 11.42 -2.36 8.61
N ARG A 172 10.36 -2.94 9.18
CA ARG A 172 10.04 -2.82 10.61
C ARG A 172 9.78 -4.21 11.18
N LEU A 173 10.38 -4.47 12.35
CA LEU A 173 10.24 -5.74 13.07
C LEU A 173 9.19 -5.61 14.19
N ALA A 174 8.59 -6.74 14.56
CA ALA A 174 7.70 -6.80 15.72
C ALA A 174 8.40 -6.44 17.04
N THR A 175 9.73 -6.53 17.07
CA THR A 175 10.58 -6.19 18.23
C THR A 175 11.05 -4.73 18.24
N ASP A 176 10.80 -3.99 17.17
CA ASP A 176 11.21 -2.58 17.10
C ASP A 176 10.29 -1.71 17.98
N PRO A 177 10.82 -0.61 18.53
CA PRO A 177 10.02 0.32 19.31
C PRO A 177 8.88 0.92 18.47
N ALA A 178 7.77 1.19 19.10
CA ALA A 178 6.69 1.91 18.44
C ALA A 178 7.16 3.32 18.03
N PRO A 179 6.81 3.79 16.82
CA PRO A 179 7.17 5.15 16.41
C PRO A 179 6.43 6.18 17.28
N GLU A 180 7.11 7.28 17.56
CA GLU A 180 6.55 8.38 18.36
C GLU A 180 5.88 9.43 17.45
N GLY A 181 4.79 10.01 17.92
CA GLY A 181 4.22 11.24 17.33
C GLY A 181 3.42 11.10 16.03
N ILE A 182 2.83 9.90 15.75
CA ILE A 182 1.90 9.71 14.63
C ILE A 182 0.46 10.00 15.03
#